data_644d20a189b8086272f32010939b344e
#
_entry.id   644d20a189b8086272f32010939b344e
#
_cell.length_a   1.000
_cell.length_b   1.000
_cell.length_c   1.000
_cell.angle_alpha   90.00
_cell.angle_beta   90.00
_cell.angle_gamma   90.00
#
_symmetry.space_group_name_H-M   'P 1'
#
loop_
_entity.id
_entity.type
_entity.pdbx_description
1 polymer ?
#
loop_
_entity_poly.entity_id
_entity_poly.type
_entity_poly.pdbx_seq_one_letter_code
_entity_poly.pdbx_strand_id
1 'polypeptide(L)'
;MKTIGLLGGMSWESTLSYYKLINEGVKEALGGLNSAKICMYSVNFSEIEKLQYQGKWEETASILSDAASSIEKGGADFILICTNTMHKVAPQIEASTNIPILHIADATAELLREKGVQKVGLLGTQFTMEQDFYKGRLSDRYGLDVIIPDQDDRSRVHNIIYKELCQGEIKEESRAIYLQIIEKLKEQGAEAVILGCTEIALLVNQSHTDVTLLDTTSIHAQAAVRLAIEGE
;
A
#
# COMPACT_ATOMS: atom_id res chain seq x y z
N MET A 1 3.56 -17.75 -16.53
CA MET A 1 3.50 -16.59 -15.62
C MET A 1 2.15 -15.91 -15.79
N LYS A 2 1.42 -15.68 -14.68
CA LYS A 2 0.14 -14.98 -14.66
C LYS A 2 0.31 -13.51 -15.05
N THR A 3 -0.75 -12.90 -15.59
CA THR A 3 -0.82 -11.47 -15.92
C THR A 3 -1.28 -10.68 -14.69
N ILE A 4 -0.50 -9.72 -14.28
CA ILE A 4 -0.75 -8.88 -13.10
C ILE A 4 -1.62 -7.68 -13.51
N GLY A 5 -2.76 -7.49 -12.86
CA GLY A 5 -3.58 -6.29 -12.98
C GLY A 5 -3.13 -5.20 -12.04
N LEU A 6 -2.89 -3.98 -12.53
CA LEU A 6 -2.58 -2.82 -11.70
C LEU A 6 -3.69 -1.79 -11.79
N LEU A 7 -4.45 -1.62 -10.70
CA LEU A 7 -5.40 -0.53 -10.52
C LEU A 7 -4.67 0.64 -9.87
N GLY A 8 -4.18 1.54 -10.72
CA GLY A 8 -3.25 2.61 -10.38
C GLY A 8 -3.78 4.02 -10.62
N GLY A 9 -2.88 5.00 -10.54
CA GLY A 9 -3.19 6.42 -10.73
C GLY A 9 -3.56 7.17 -9.44
N MET A 10 -3.35 6.57 -8.28
CA MET A 10 -3.77 7.10 -6.98
C MET A 10 -2.65 7.16 -5.91
N SER A 11 -1.46 7.67 -6.08
CA SER A 11 -0.95 8.51 -7.17
C SER A 11 -0.38 7.70 -8.37
N TRP A 12 -0.02 8.45 -9.47
CA TRP A 12 0.70 7.84 -10.59
C TRP A 12 2.15 7.52 -10.22
N GLU A 13 2.77 8.28 -9.33
CA GLU A 13 4.12 8.04 -8.81
C GLU A 13 4.19 6.71 -8.06
N SER A 14 3.19 6.44 -7.23
CA SER A 14 3.02 5.15 -6.58
C SER A 14 2.91 4.01 -7.59
N THR A 15 2.09 4.21 -8.62
CA THR A 15 1.88 3.21 -9.68
C THR A 15 3.17 2.92 -10.45
N LEU A 16 3.98 3.95 -10.70
CA LEU A 16 5.30 3.79 -11.32
C LEU A 16 6.22 2.93 -10.44
N SER A 17 6.19 3.13 -9.13
CA SER A 17 6.96 2.30 -8.17
C SER A 17 6.53 0.84 -8.24
N TYR A 18 5.23 0.54 -8.28
CA TYR A 18 4.71 -0.82 -8.50
C TYR A 18 5.22 -1.43 -9.80
N TYR A 19 5.08 -0.71 -10.91
CA TYR A 19 5.53 -1.18 -12.21
C TYR A 19 7.02 -1.53 -12.20
N LYS A 20 7.84 -0.66 -11.61
CA LYS A 20 9.29 -0.87 -11.49
C LYS A 20 9.60 -2.08 -10.62
N LEU A 21 9.11 -2.13 -9.38
CA LEU A 21 9.41 -3.19 -8.41
C LEU A 21 8.98 -4.58 -8.92
N ILE A 22 7.83 -4.66 -9.56
CA ILE A 22 7.32 -5.92 -10.12
C ILE A 22 8.24 -6.40 -11.26
N ASN A 23 8.64 -5.51 -12.18
CA ASN A 23 9.54 -5.90 -13.28
C ASN A 23 10.95 -6.26 -12.78
N GLU A 24 11.47 -5.52 -11.80
CA GLU A 24 12.74 -5.85 -11.15
C GLU A 24 12.68 -7.21 -10.47
N GLY A 25 11.61 -7.50 -9.72
CA GLY A 25 11.41 -8.79 -9.05
C GLY A 25 11.29 -9.96 -10.03
N VAL A 26 10.54 -9.80 -11.13
CA VAL A 26 10.47 -10.84 -12.19
C VAL A 26 11.83 -11.05 -12.84
N LYS A 27 12.56 -9.99 -13.14
CA LYS A 27 13.90 -10.07 -13.72
C LYS A 27 14.89 -10.75 -12.77
N GLU A 28 14.81 -10.47 -11.46
CA GLU A 28 15.63 -11.13 -10.45
C GLU A 28 15.34 -12.63 -10.36
N ALA A 29 14.05 -13.01 -10.37
CA ALA A 29 13.65 -14.41 -10.24
C ALA A 29 13.92 -15.25 -11.49
N LEU A 30 13.70 -14.72 -12.69
CA LEU A 30 13.76 -15.47 -13.95
C LEU A 30 15.00 -15.15 -14.79
N GLY A 31 15.69 -14.05 -14.52
CA GLY A 31 16.91 -13.63 -15.22
C GLY A 31 16.65 -13.08 -16.63
N GLY A 32 17.74 -12.71 -17.30
CA GLY A 32 17.76 -12.33 -18.73
C GLY A 32 16.88 -11.12 -19.05
N LEU A 33 16.08 -11.24 -20.10
CA LEU A 33 15.14 -10.21 -20.58
C LEU A 33 13.71 -10.40 -20.05
N ASN A 34 13.51 -11.26 -19.04
CA ASN A 34 12.20 -11.48 -18.47
C ASN A 34 11.66 -10.20 -17.81
N SER A 35 10.38 -9.94 -18.05
CA SER A 35 9.60 -8.87 -17.45
C SER A 35 8.19 -9.38 -17.14
N ALA A 36 7.48 -8.70 -16.27
CA ALA A 36 6.12 -9.07 -15.90
C ALA A 36 5.13 -8.85 -17.05
N LYS A 37 4.13 -9.74 -17.14
CA LYS A 37 2.93 -9.46 -17.93
C LYS A 37 2.03 -8.55 -17.08
N ILE A 38 1.74 -7.35 -17.55
CA ILE A 38 0.98 -6.35 -16.78
C ILE A 38 -0.16 -5.79 -17.64
N CYS A 39 -1.37 -5.78 -17.07
CA CYS A 39 -2.50 -4.99 -17.54
C CYS A 39 -2.75 -3.87 -16.53
N MET A 40 -2.66 -2.62 -16.93
CA MET A 40 -2.77 -1.48 -16.02
C MET A 40 -3.89 -0.53 -16.44
N TYR A 41 -4.69 -0.13 -15.46
CA TYR A 41 -5.63 0.99 -15.59
C TYR A 41 -5.23 2.09 -14.61
N SER A 42 -4.90 3.26 -15.13
CA SER A 42 -4.53 4.44 -14.32
C SER A 42 -5.68 5.44 -14.31
N VAL A 43 -6.27 5.66 -13.14
CA VAL A 43 -7.35 6.65 -12.96
C VAL A 43 -6.80 8.07 -12.78
N ASN A 44 -7.67 9.07 -12.90
CA ASN A 44 -7.32 10.46 -12.57
C ASN A 44 -7.45 10.68 -11.06
N PHE A 45 -6.32 10.89 -10.37
CA PHE A 45 -6.31 11.01 -8.91
C PHE A 45 -7.11 12.22 -8.41
N SER A 46 -7.14 13.33 -9.15
CA SER A 46 -7.90 14.53 -8.76
C SER A 46 -9.40 14.24 -8.57
N GLU A 47 -9.97 13.33 -9.36
CA GLU A 47 -11.37 12.93 -9.22
C GLU A 47 -11.57 12.05 -7.97
N ILE A 48 -10.69 11.08 -7.77
CA ILE A 48 -10.73 10.19 -6.62
C ILE A 48 -10.52 10.96 -5.31
N GLU A 49 -9.50 11.80 -5.24
CA GLU A 49 -9.16 12.61 -4.08
C GLU A 49 -10.34 13.54 -3.67
N LYS A 50 -10.97 14.19 -4.64
CA LYS A 50 -12.16 15.02 -4.40
C LYS A 50 -13.31 14.22 -3.77
N LEU A 51 -13.57 13.02 -4.25
CA LEU A 51 -14.60 12.14 -3.70
C LEU A 51 -14.23 11.66 -2.28
N GLN A 52 -12.96 11.36 -2.01
CA GLN A 52 -12.47 11.04 -0.68
C GLN A 52 -12.75 12.16 0.32
N TYR A 53 -12.36 13.39 -0.02
CA TYR A 53 -12.60 14.56 0.85
C TYR A 53 -14.09 14.82 1.10
N GLN A 54 -14.93 14.49 0.16
CA GLN A 54 -16.40 14.62 0.29
C GLN A 54 -17.03 13.42 1.03
N GLY A 55 -16.26 12.38 1.36
CA GLY A 55 -16.78 11.16 1.97
C GLY A 55 -17.63 10.30 1.03
N LYS A 56 -17.54 10.51 -0.28
CA LYS A 56 -18.34 9.85 -1.32
C LYS A 56 -17.72 8.51 -1.74
N TRP A 57 -17.63 7.60 -0.80
CA TRP A 57 -16.97 6.30 -0.98
C TRP A 57 -17.68 5.39 -1.97
N GLU A 58 -19.02 5.47 -2.08
CA GLU A 58 -19.77 4.69 -3.07
C GLU A 58 -19.48 5.14 -4.51
N GLU A 59 -19.37 6.45 -4.76
CA GLU A 59 -18.96 6.97 -6.07
C GLU A 59 -17.52 6.57 -6.41
N THR A 60 -16.62 6.62 -5.42
CA THR A 60 -15.24 6.13 -5.56
C THR A 60 -15.20 4.65 -5.89
N ALA A 61 -16.00 3.84 -5.17
CA ALA A 61 -16.09 2.40 -5.43
C ALA A 61 -16.58 2.11 -6.85
N SER A 62 -17.58 2.84 -7.35
CA SER A 62 -18.09 2.68 -8.72
C SER A 62 -17.00 2.91 -9.77
N ILE A 63 -16.25 4.02 -9.68
CA ILE A 63 -15.17 4.33 -10.62
C ILE A 63 -14.09 3.24 -10.60
N LEU A 64 -13.69 2.79 -9.41
CA LEU A 64 -12.63 1.79 -9.27
C LEU A 64 -13.11 0.39 -9.69
N SER A 65 -14.39 0.07 -9.53
CA SER A 65 -15.00 -1.17 -10.02
C SER A 65 -15.01 -1.23 -11.56
N ASP A 66 -15.35 -0.13 -12.22
CA ASP A 66 -15.32 -0.04 -13.69
C ASP A 66 -13.88 -0.19 -14.23
N ALA A 67 -12.92 0.41 -13.53
CA ALA A 67 -11.50 0.28 -13.86
C ALA A 67 -11.01 -1.17 -13.65
N ALA A 68 -11.39 -1.84 -12.55
CA ALA A 68 -11.06 -3.22 -12.27
C ALA A 68 -11.67 -4.19 -13.30
N SER A 69 -12.92 -3.97 -13.69
CA SER A 69 -13.57 -4.72 -14.78
C SER A 69 -12.84 -4.56 -16.12
N SER A 70 -12.28 -3.37 -16.38
CA SER A 70 -11.47 -3.12 -17.59
C SER A 70 -10.12 -3.88 -17.54
N ILE A 71 -9.50 -3.97 -16.36
CA ILE A 71 -8.28 -4.75 -16.13
C ILE A 71 -8.55 -6.25 -16.35
N GLU A 72 -9.65 -6.79 -15.82
CA GLU A 72 -10.06 -8.18 -16.03
C GLU A 72 -10.27 -8.47 -17.53
N LYS A 73 -11.01 -7.61 -18.23
CA LYS A 73 -11.20 -7.71 -19.69
C LYS A 73 -9.90 -7.59 -20.48
N GLY A 74 -8.91 -6.90 -19.94
CA GLY A 74 -7.56 -6.81 -20.50
C GLY A 74 -6.71 -8.08 -20.30
N GLY A 75 -7.27 -9.12 -19.63
CA GLY A 75 -6.65 -10.42 -19.47
C GLY A 75 -5.77 -10.56 -18.23
N ALA A 76 -5.98 -9.75 -17.20
CA ALA A 76 -5.33 -9.95 -15.91
C ALA A 76 -5.88 -11.18 -15.19
N ASP A 77 -5.01 -11.89 -14.45
CA ASP A 77 -5.37 -13.06 -13.64
C ASP A 77 -5.70 -12.69 -12.19
N PHE A 78 -5.20 -11.56 -11.71
CA PHE A 78 -5.48 -10.98 -10.40
C PHE A 78 -5.17 -9.49 -10.39
N ILE A 79 -5.64 -8.75 -9.38
CA ILE A 79 -5.53 -7.28 -9.30
C ILE A 79 -4.77 -6.85 -8.05
N LEU A 80 -3.90 -5.84 -8.20
CA LEU A 80 -3.37 -5.02 -7.12
C LEU A 80 -4.00 -3.64 -7.17
N ILE A 81 -4.51 -3.17 -6.04
CA ILE A 81 -4.88 -1.76 -5.85
C ILE A 81 -3.62 -1.03 -5.39
N CYS A 82 -3.04 -0.18 -6.27
CA CYS A 82 -1.72 0.44 -6.06
C CYS A 82 -1.74 1.62 -5.06
N THR A 83 -2.49 1.50 -3.97
CA THR A 83 -2.58 2.47 -2.87
C THR A 83 -3.18 1.81 -1.64
N ASN A 84 -2.80 2.25 -0.43
CA ASN A 84 -3.37 1.71 0.80
C ASN A 84 -4.82 2.16 1.02
N THR A 85 -5.11 3.45 0.89
CA THR A 85 -6.40 4.05 1.27
C THR A 85 -7.60 3.47 0.50
N MET A 86 -7.43 3.14 -0.78
CA MET A 86 -8.53 2.60 -1.59
C MET A 86 -8.90 1.15 -1.26
N HIS A 87 -8.11 0.46 -0.46
CA HIS A 87 -8.55 -0.82 0.09
C HIS A 87 -9.79 -0.71 0.99
N LYS A 88 -10.17 0.50 1.37
CA LYS A 88 -11.46 0.76 2.02
C LYS A 88 -12.65 0.31 1.17
N VAL A 89 -12.55 0.41 -0.14
CA VAL A 89 -13.59 -0.01 -1.09
C VAL A 89 -13.26 -1.31 -1.82
N ALA A 90 -12.24 -2.05 -1.34
CA ALA A 90 -11.87 -3.34 -1.91
C ALA A 90 -13.03 -4.35 -1.99
N PRO A 91 -13.94 -4.47 -0.98
CA PRO A 91 -15.07 -5.39 -1.08
C PRO A 91 -16.01 -5.10 -2.26
N GLN A 92 -16.25 -3.81 -2.57
CA GLN A 92 -17.08 -3.42 -3.72
C GLN A 92 -16.36 -3.72 -5.04
N ILE A 93 -15.06 -3.50 -5.11
CA ILE A 93 -14.25 -3.81 -6.29
C ILE A 93 -14.20 -5.34 -6.50
N GLU A 94 -14.00 -6.14 -5.45
CA GLU A 94 -14.06 -7.61 -5.52
C GLU A 94 -15.39 -8.12 -6.06
N ALA A 95 -16.48 -7.51 -5.63
CA ALA A 95 -17.82 -7.88 -6.11
C ALA A 95 -18.06 -7.54 -7.60
N SER A 96 -17.23 -6.72 -8.22
CA SER A 96 -17.36 -6.28 -9.62
C SER A 96 -16.49 -7.08 -10.61
N THR A 97 -15.65 -8.01 -10.14
CA THR A 97 -14.75 -8.82 -10.96
C THR A 97 -14.81 -10.29 -10.56
N ASN A 98 -14.39 -11.18 -11.47
CA ASN A 98 -14.25 -12.62 -11.19
C ASN A 98 -12.82 -13.01 -10.85
N ILE A 99 -11.86 -12.09 -10.97
CA ILE A 99 -10.46 -12.32 -10.61
C ILE A 99 -10.15 -11.77 -9.21
N PRO A 100 -9.29 -12.44 -8.43
CA PRO A 100 -9.04 -12.06 -7.05
C PRO A 100 -8.25 -10.75 -6.93
N ILE A 101 -8.48 -10.01 -5.83
CA ILE A 101 -7.62 -8.92 -5.41
C ILE A 101 -6.55 -9.48 -4.46
N LEU A 102 -5.27 -9.26 -4.78
CA LEU A 102 -4.19 -9.43 -3.81
C LEU A 102 -4.22 -8.23 -2.87
N HIS A 103 -4.66 -8.44 -1.63
CA HIS A 103 -4.88 -7.33 -0.70
C HIS A 103 -3.58 -6.90 -0.03
N ILE A 104 -3.24 -5.60 -0.05
CA ILE A 104 -1.97 -5.07 0.47
C ILE A 104 -1.74 -5.37 1.96
N ALA A 105 -2.80 -5.34 2.79
CA ALA A 105 -2.70 -5.67 4.20
C ALA A 105 -2.44 -7.17 4.43
N ASP A 106 -2.97 -8.06 3.59
CA ASP A 106 -2.72 -9.50 3.68
C ASP A 106 -1.26 -9.81 3.38
N ALA A 107 -0.70 -9.25 2.29
CA ALA A 107 0.71 -9.41 1.96
C ALA A 107 1.63 -8.91 3.09
N THR A 108 1.27 -7.79 3.73
CA THR A 108 2.00 -7.25 4.88
C THR A 108 1.90 -8.16 6.10
N ALA A 109 0.70 -8.68 6.40
CA ALA A 109 0.47 -9.58 7.53
C ALA A 109 1.19 -10.92 7.38
N GLU A 110 1.25 -11.48 6.18
CA GLU A 110 1.99 -12.71 5.89
C GLU A 110 3.47 -12.54 6.18
N LEU A 111 4.09 -11.45 5.73
CA LEU A 111 5.49 -11.14 6.03
C LEU A 111 5.74 -10.94 7.53
N LEU A 112 4.83 -10.25 8.25
CA LEU A 112 4.93 -10.07 9.69
C LEU A 112 4.89 -11.42 10.43
N ARG A 113 3.99 -12.31 10.01
CA ARG A 113 3.87 -13.66 10.56
C ARG A 113 5.12 -14.49 10.30
N GLU A 114 5.70 -14.44 9.10
CA GLU A 114 6.95 -15.11 8.76
C GLU A 114 8.13 -14.64 9.64
N LYS A 115 8.12 -13.35 10.00
CA LYS A 115 9.12 -12.74 10.89
C LYS A 115 8.84 -12.95 12.38
N GLY A 116 7.70 -13.55 12.77
CA GLY A 116 7.28 -13.74 14.15
C GLY A 116 6.90 -12.45 14.89
N VAL A 117 6.66 -11.35 14.18
CA VAL A 117 6.28 -10.05 14.73
C VAL A 117 4.82 -10.07 15.15
N GLN A 118 4.53 -9.63 16.38
CA GLN A 118 3.19 -9.61 16.95
C GLN A 118 2.62 -8.20 17.10
N LYS A 119 3.47 -7.22 17.40
CA LYS A 119 3.07 -5.84 17.65
C LYS A 119 3.73 -4.89 16.66
N VAL A 120 2.91 -4.09 15.94
CA VAL A 120 3.39 -3.20 14.88
C VAL A 120 2.86 -1.79 15.04
N GLY A 121 3.70 -0.82 14.71
CA GLY A 121 3.27 0.55 14.48
C GLY A 121 2.73 0.71 13.07
N LEU A 122 1.72 1.56 12.88
CA LEU A 122 1.17 1.89 11.57
C LEU A 122 1.24 3.39 11.32
N LEU A 123 1.95 3.78 10.27
CA LEU A 123 1.99 5.14 9.72
C LEU A 123 1.31 5.16 8.36
N GLY A 124 0.52 6.21 8.09
CA GLY A 124 -0.18 6.36 6.82
C GLY A 124 -1.06 7.60 6.80
N THR A 125 -1.98 7.67 5.85
CA THR A 125 -3.02 8.69 5.90
C THR A 125 -3.90 8.51 7.14
N GLN A 126 -4.59 9.55 7.57
CA GLN A 126 -5.55 9.45 8.68
C GLN A 126 -6.58 8.33 8.43
N PHE A 127 -7.02 8.15 7.19
CA PHE A 127 -7.92 7.06 6.81
C PHE A 127 -7.30 5.67 7.10
N THR A 128 -6.03 5.47 6.73
CA THR A 128 -5.33 4.19 6.92
C THR A 128 -5.08 3.91 8.40
N MET A 129 -4.70 4.92 9.19
CA MET A 129 -4.40 4.76 10.61
C MET A 129 -5.65 4.58 11.47
N GLU A 130 -6.76 5.30 11.18
CA GLU A 130 -7.90 5.38 12.08
C GLU A 130 -9.06 4.45 11.70
N GLN A 131 -9.18 4.03 10.43
CA GLN A 131 -10.31 3.23 9.97
C GLN A 131 -9.98 1.73 9.95
N ASP A 132 -11.00 0.91 10.15
CA ASP A 132 -10.86 -0.54 10.34
C ASP A 132 -10.49 -1.31 9.08
N PHE A 133 -10.65 -0.75 7.88
CA PHE A 133 -10.36 -1.46 6.63
C PHE A 133 -8.91 -1.96 6.52
N TYR A 134 -7.96 -1.29 7.16
CA TYR A 134 -6.55 -1.70 7.20
C TYR A 134 -6.18 -2.27 8.58
N LYS A 135 -6.26 -1.45 9.63
CA LYS A 135 -5.92 -1.84 11.00
C LYS A 135 -6.74 -3.03 11.48
N GLY A 136 -8.07 -2.96 11.32
CA GLY A 136 -8.98 -4.05 11.70
C GLY A 136 -8.68 -5.34 10.94
N ARG A 137 -8.37 -5.26 9.63
CA ARG A 137 -7.98 -6.45 8.86
C ARG A 137 -6.72 -7.14 9.43
N LEU A 138 -5.72 -6.37 9.83
CA LEU A 138 -4.50 -6.92 10.48
C LEU A 138 -4.81 -7.54 11.84
N SER A 139 -5.63 -6.87 12.66
CA SER A 139 -5.96 -7.34 14.01
C SER A 139 -6.94 -8.52 13.99
N ASP A 140 -8.06 -8.39 13.28
CA ASP A 140 -9.16 -9.36 13.35
C ASP A 140 -8.83 -10.65 12.60
N ARG A 141 -8.13 -10.54 11.45
CA ARG A 141 -7.85 -11.68 10.60
C ARG A 141 -6.52 -12.35 10.92
N TYR A 142 -5.51 -11.58 11.37
CA TYR A 142 -4.16 -12.07 11.59
C TYR A 142 -3.70 -12.02 13.05
N GLY A 143 -4.51 -11.46 13.95
CA GLY A 143 -4.22 -11.40 15.39
C GLY A 143 -3.08 -10.46 15.77
N LEU A 144 -2.75 -9.48 14.91
CA LEU A 144 -1.68 -8.52 15.15
C LEU A 144 -2.14 -7.40 16.08
N ASP A 145 -1.29 -7.00 17.03
CA ASP A 145 -1.48 -5.80 17.84
C ASP A 145 -0.99 -4.59 17.07
N VAL A 146 -1.92 -3.79 16.53
CA VAL A 146 -1.61 -2.63 15.69
C VAL A 146 -1.77 -1.35 16.47
N ILE A 147 -0.66 -0.67 16.73
CA ILE A 147 -0.65 0.65 17.39
C ILE A 147 -0.45 1.77 16.38
N ILE A 148 -1.05 2.91 16.68
CA ILE A 148 -0.95 4.13 15.85
C ILE A 148 -0.45 5.29 16.73
N PRO A 149 0.15 6.34 16.14
CA PRO A 149 0.57 7.51 16.91
C PRO A 149 -0.60 8.20 17.62
N ASP A 150 -0.30 9.07 18.58
CA ASP A 150 -1.30 9.95 19.17
C ASP A 150 -1.93 10.89 18.13
N GLN A 151 -2.98 11.61 18.51
CA GLN A 151 -3.76 12.44 17.59
C GLN A 151 -2.93 13.54 16.92
N ASP A 152 -2.03 14.18 17.66
CA ASP A 152 -1.20 15.27 17.16
C ASP A 152 -0.20 14.73 16.12
N ASP A 153 0.46 13.63 16.43
CA ASP A 153 1.42 12.99 15.53
C ASP A 153 0.71 12.39 14.30
N ARG A 154 -0.50 11.82 14.42
CA ARG A 154 -1.31 11.38 13.26
C ARG A 154 -1.62 12.55 12.33
N SER A 155 -1.98 13.70 12.89
CA SER A 155 -2.26 14.91 12.12
C SER A 155 -1.01 15.42 11.39
N ARG A 156 0.17 15.35 12.03
CA ARG A 156 1.46 15.71 11.40
C ARG A 156 1.79 14.75 10.25
N VAL A 157 1.70 13.44 10.48
CA VAL A 157 1.93 12.42 9.46
C VAL A 157 1.03 12.65 8.25
N HIS A 158 -0.27 12.82 8.46
CA HIS A 158 -1.25 13.07 7.42
C HIS A 158 -0.94 14.34 6.60
N ASN A 159 -0.63 15.44 7.29
CA ASN A 159 -0.31 16.70 6.63
C ASN A 159 0.96 16.62 5.79
N ILE A 160 2.00 15.98 6.28
CA ILE A 160 3.25 15.77 5.54
C ILE A 160 2.98 14.94 4.27
N ILE A 161 2.19 13.87 4.37
CA ILE A 161 1.83 13.06 3.19
C ILE A 161 1.18 13.95 2.11
N TYR A 162 0.11 14.68 2.44
CA TYR A 162 -0.66 15.41 1.42
C TYR A 162 -0.03 16.72 0.97
N LYS A 163 0.65 17.44 1.87
CA LYS A 163 1.18 18.78 1.57
C LYS A 163 2.61 18.77 1.05
N GLU A 164 3.33 17.66 1.23
CA GLU A 164 4.73 17.54 0.84
C GLU A 164 4.94 16.31 -0.05
N LEU A 165 4.80 15.09 0.49
CA LEU A 165 5.18 13.87 -0.23
C LEU A 165 4.37 13.64 -1.50
N CYS A 166 3.05 13.87 -1.49
CA CYS A 166 2.20 13.82 -2.68
C CYS A 166 2.46 14.97 -3.67
N GLN A 167 3.24 15.98 -3.29
CA GLN A 167 3.71 17.06 -4.16
C GLN A 167 5.14 16.83 -4.64
N GLY A 168 5.76 15.69 -4.26
CA GLY A 168 7.16 15.38 -4.57
C GLY A 168 8.18 16.14 -3.72
N GLU A 169 7.76 16.80 -2.63
CA GLU A 169 8.64 17.53 -1.72
C GLU A 169 9.16 16.61 -0.61
N ILE A 170 10.48 16.50 -0.50
CA ILE A 170 11.18 15.75 0.56
C ILE A 170 11.94 16.75 1.43
N LYS A 171 11.55 16.87 2.70
CA LYS A 171 12.14 17.82 3.65
C LYS A 171 12.80 17.10 4.83
N GLU A 172 13.99 17.54 5.21
CA GLU A 172 14.73 16.97 6.34
C GLU A 172 14.00 17.16 7.67
N GLU A 173 13.32 18.29 7.85
CA GLU A 173 12.50 18.56 9.04
C GLU A 173 11.35 17.56 9.16
N SER A 174 10.71 17.24 8.06
CA SER A 174 9.62 16.24 8.01
C SER A 174 10.16 14.83 8.26
N ARG A 175 11.36 14.51 7.76
CA ARG A 175 12.03 13.25 8.08
C ARG A 175 12.31 13.13 9.57
N ALA A 176 12.85 14.19 10.19
CA ALA A 176 13.12 14.19 11.62
C ALA A 176 11.84 13.96 12.45
N ILE A 177 10.71 14.55 12.05
CA ILE A 177 9.41 14.33 12.69
C ILE A 177 9.00 12.84 12.57
N TYR A 178 9.12 12.25 11.38
CA TYR A 178 8.80 10.83 11.18
C TYR A 178 9.65 9.90 12.04
N LEU A 179 10.96 10.16 12.11
CA LEU A 179 11.88 9.36 12.94
C LEU A 179 11.54 9.46 14.43
N GLN A 180 11.15 10.64 14.94
CA GLN A 180 10.67 10.80 16.31
C GLN A 180 9.39 10.00 16.56
N ILE A 181 8.44 10.01 15.62
CA ILE A 181 7.19 9.25 15.74
C ILE A 181 7.47 7.74 15.72
N ILE A 182 8.36 7.29 14.84
CA ILE A 182 8.80 5.88 14.76
C ILE A 182 9.40 5.42 16.09
N GLU A 183 10.28 6.23 16.70
CA GLU A 183 10.88 5.90 18.00
C GLU A 183 9.83 5.85 19.12
N LYS A 184 8.86 6.77 19.15
CA LYS A 184 7.74 6.71 20.11
C LYS A 184 6.92 5.42 19.96
N LEU A 185 6.67 4.95 18.73
CA LEU A 185 5.97 3.68 18.49
C LEU A 185 6.79 2.48 19.01
N LYS A 186 8.11 2.50 18.82
CA LYS A 186 9.01 1.49 19.37
C LYS A 186 9.00 1.50 20.91
N GLU A 187 9.05 2.69 21.54
CA GLU A 187 8.93 2.83 23.00
C GLU A 187 7.60 2.27 23.54
N GLN A 188 6.52 2.30 22.74
CA GLN A 188 5.24 1.68 23.03
C GLN A 188 5.21 0.17 22.76
N GLY A 189 6.33 -0.40 22.32
CA GLY A 189 6.52 -1.82 22.11
C GLY A 189 6.28 -2.29 20.67
N ALA A 190 6.23 -1.40 19.67
CA ALA A 190 6.22 -1.82 18.28
C ALA A 190 7.54 -2.50 17.91
N GLU A 191 7.48 -3.71 17.39
CA GLU A 191 8.62 -4.49 16.92
C GLU A 191 9.03 -4.10 15.48
N ALA A 192 8.07 -3.54 14.73
CA ALA A 192 8.26 -2.99 13.40
C ALA A 192 7.27 -1.86 13.14
N VAL A 193 7.51 -1.03 12.14
CA VAL A 193 6.60 0.04 11.72
C VAL A 193 6.22 -0.14 10.25
N ILE A 194 4.93 -0.21 9.99
CA ILE A 194 4.35 -0.30 8.65
C ILE A 194 4.28 1.12 8.06
N LEU A 195 4.88 1.30 6.89
CA LEU A 195 4.77 2.49 6.07
C LEU A 195 3.55 2.34 5.15
N GLY A 196 2.37 2.67 5.70
CA GLY A 196 1.05 2.50 5.06
C GLY A 196 0.67 3.63 4.10
N CYS A 197 1.65 4.27 3.50
CA CYS A 197 1.51 5.16 2.36
C CYS A 197 2.77 5.02 1.50
N THR A 198 2.58 4.88 0.20
CA THR A 198 3.65 4.60 -0.75
C THR A 198 4.73 5.69 -0.77
N GLU A 199 4.34 6.92 -0.53
CA GLU A 199 5.22 8.08 -0.53
C GLU A 199 6.09 8.19 0.74
N ILE A 200 5.73 7.54 1.85
CA ILE A 200 6.53 7.59 3.09
C ILE A 200 7.92 6.98 2.87
N ALA A 201 8.03 5.93 2.05
CA ALA A 201 9.31 5.30 1.75
C ALA A 201 10.28 6.22 0.99
N LEU A 202 9.80 7.30 0.38
CA LEU A 202 10.63 8.35 -0.22
C LEU A 202 11.27 9.26 0.85
N LEU A 203 10.60 9.42 1.99
CA LEU A 203 11.06 10.27 3.10
C LEU A 203 11.95 9.52 4.08
N VAL A 204 11.49 8.33 4.53
CA VAL A 204 12.20 7.50 5.50
C VAL A 204 12.39 6.09 4.98
N ASN A 205 13.57 5.53 5.22
CA ASN A 205 13.92 4.16 4.85
C ASN A 205 14.79 3.53 5.96
N GLN A 206 15.13 2.26 5.80
CA GLN A 206 15.85 1.49 6.82
C GLN A 206 17.21 2.05 7.21
N SER A 207 17.85 2.87 6.35
CA SER A 207 19.15 3.47 6.69
C SER A 207 19.06 4.63 7.71
N HIS A 208 17.85 5.12 7.98
CA HIS A 208 17.60 6.26 8.88
C HIS A 208 17.26 5.83 10.32
N THR A 209 17.01 4.56 10.57
CA THR A 209 16.57 4.06 11.89
C THR A 209 16.89 2.58 12.07
N ASP A 210 17.09 2.17 13.33
CA ASP A 210 17.25 0.77 13.73
C ASP A 210 15.90 0.04 13.86
N VAL A 211 14.78 0.77 13.84
CA VAL A 211 13.43 0.17 13.85
C VAL A 211 13.16 -0.49 12.51
N THR A 212 12.69 -1.72 12.50
CA THR A 212 12.33 -2.41 11.25
C THR A 212 11.19 -1.66 10.55
N LEU A 213 11.44 -1.16 9.35
CA LEU A 213 10.45 -0.50 8.51
C LEU A 213 9.92 -1.44 7.45
N LEU A 214 8.60 -1.44 7.29
CA LEU A 214 7.88 -2.30 6.33
C LEU A 214 7.21 -1.42 5.26
N ASP A 215 7.88 -1.28 4.13
CA ASP A 215 7.31 -0.60 2.95
C ASP A 215 6.24 -1.48 2.30
N THR A 216 4.98 -1.09 2.49
CA THR A 216 3.82 -1.84 1.98
C THR A 216 3.82 -1.97 0.47
N THR A 217 4.36 -1.01 -0.27
CA THR A 217 4.47 -1.06 -1.73
C THR A 217 5.41 -2.15 -2.19
N SER A 218 6.60 -2.20 -1.60
CA SER A 218 7.61 -3.21 -1.89
C SER A 218 7.12 -4.62 -1.53
N ILE A 219 6.52 -4.78 -0.35
CA ILE A 219 5.97 -6.06 0.11
C ILE A 219 4.87 -6.56 -0.83
N HIS A 220 3.94 -5.68 -1.20
CA HIS A 220 2.81 -6.00 -2.07
C HIS A 220 3.29 -6.36 -3.49
N ALA A 221 4.23 -5.60 -4.04
CA ALA A 221 4.84 -5.89 -5.34
C ALA A 221 5.57 -7.25 -5.34
N GLN A 222 6.34 -7.57 -4.28
CA GLN A 222 7.01 -8.86 -4.15
C GLN A 222 6.02 -10.03 -4.01
N ALA A 223 4.93 -9.85 -3.26
CA ALA A 223 3.86 -10.83 -3.17
C ALA A 223 3.20 -11.08 -4.54
N ALA A 224 3.00 -10.02 -5.34
CA ALA A 224 2.48 -10.16 -6.69
C ALA A 224 3.43 -10.91 -7.63
N VAL A 225 4.73 -10.67 -7.52
CA VAL A 225 5.76 -11.41 -8.29
C VAL A 225 5.71 -12.90 -7.96
N ARG A 226 5.69 -13.25 -6.66
CA ARG A 226 5.58 -14.65 -6.22
C ARG A 226 4.32 -15.30 -6.80
N LEU A 227 3.15 -14.67 -6.61
CA LEU A 227 1.87 -15.18 -7.11
C LEU A 227 1.85 -15.34 -8.64
N ALA A 228 2.53 -14.46 -9.37
CA ALA A 228 2.58 -14.52 -10.83
C ALA A 228 3.48 -15.65 -11.34
N ILE A 229 4.58 -15.95 -10.65
CA ILE A 229 5.57 -16.96 -11.06
C ILE A 229 5.20 -18.35 -10.56
N GLU A 230 4.76 -18.50 -9.30
CA GLU A 230 4.47 -19.80 -8.65
C GLU A 230 3.17 -20.45 -9.15
N GLY A 231 2.39 -19.75 -9.93
CA GLY A 231 1.12 -20.25 -10.49
C GLY A 231 1.26 -21.04 -11.80
N GLU A 232 2.45 -21.54 -12.13
CA GLU A 232 2.69 -22.46 -13.25
C GLU A 232 2.75 -23.92 -12.80
#